data_b0d2468d95fa4779cdb7460c237c6292
#
_entry.id   b0d2468d95fa4779cdb7460c237c6292
#
_cell.length_a   1.000
_cell.length_b   1.000
_cell.length_c   1.000
_cell.angle_alpha   90.00
_cell.angle_beta   90.00
_cell.angle_gamma   90.00
#
_symmetry.space_group_name_H-M   'P 1'
#
loop_
_entity.id
_entity.type
_entity.pdbx_description
1 polymer ?
#
loop_
_entity_poly.entity_id
_entity_poly.type
_entity_poly.pdbx_seq_one_letter_code
_entity_poly.pdbx_strand_id
1 'polypeptide(L)'
;MRVWQAVAAKENGFTMIEALLALAAAMAVAAVVPALLSVRLLAPEPTDAFSRLEWRLFLQQLQIELNEAKKWSTDGRVLYLHKWNGETVSFSLVAPKAELIRQVNGAGYETALRHVRAVSYRIGAHGLFLQVTADDGTVCEAFVARAF
;
A
#
# COMPACT_ATOMS: atom_id res chain seq x y z
N MET A 1 -62.64 -32.89 23.95
CA MET A 1 -62.64 -32.25 22.59
C MET A 1 -61.72 -31.04 22.61
N ARG A 2 -60.53 -31.13 22.07
CA ARG A 2 -59.60 -29.98 21.90
C ARG A 2 -59.74 -29.47 20.49
N VAL A 3 -60.30 -28.28 20.39
CA VAL A 3 -60.43 -27.55 19.11
C VAL A 3 -59.05 -26.91 18.77
N TRP A 4 -58.41 -27.44 17.77
CA TRP A 4 -57.22 -26.82 17.21
C TRP A 4 -57.65 -25.65 16.30
N GLN A 5 -57.54 -24.44 16.80
CA GLN A 5 -57.62 -23.26 15.94
C GLN A 5 -56.35 -23.18 15.12
N ALA A 6 -56.45 -23.50 13.84
CA ALA A 6 -55.43 -23.21 12.86
C ALA A 6 -55.35 -21.69 12.69
N VAL A 7 -54.26 -21.10 13.18
CA VAL A 7 -53.91 -19.73 12.86
C VAL A 7 -53.48 -19.75 11.39
N ALA A 8 -54.38 -19.35 10.52
CA ALA A 8 -54.06 -19.09 9.11
C ALA A 8 -53.05 -17.95 9.08
N ALA A 9 -51.76 -18.27 8.87
CA ALA A 9 -50.76 -17.30 8.53
C ALA A 9 -51.21 -16.61 7.23
N LYS A 10 -51.49 -15.31 7.33
CA LYS A 10 -51.86 -14.48 6.21
C LYS A 10 -50.59 -14.32 5.35
N GLU A 11 -50.46 -15.15 4.34
CA GLU A 11 -49.43 -15.02 3.31
C GLU A 11 -49.75 -13.74 2.53
N ASN A 12 -49.11 -12.66 2.94
CA ASN A 12 -49.12 -11.42 2.16
C ASN A 12 -48.24 -11.67 0.92
N GLY A 13 -48.89 -12.08 -0.19
CA GLY A 13 -48.21 -12.22 -1.47
C GLY A 13 -47.56 -10.89 -1.86
N PHE A 14 -46.34 -10.95 -2.31
CA PHE A 14 -45.55 -9.80 -2.80
C PHE A 14 -46.35 -9.19 -3.98
N THR A 15 -46.75 -7.95 -3.87
CA THR A 15 -47.51 -7.30 -4.95
C THR A 15 -46.59 -6.96 -6.12
N MET A 16 -47.10 -7.02 -7.35
CA MET A 16 -46.35 -6.67 -8.57
C MET A 16 -45.73 -5.25 -8.46
N ILE A 17 -46.45 -4.34 -7.81
CA ILE A 17 -45.95 -2.97 -7.63
C ILE A 17 -44.79 -2.91 -6.64
N GLU A 18 -44.79 -3.73 -5.61
CA GLU A 18 -43.72 -3.81 -4.63
C GLU A 18 -42.45 -4.42 -5.24
N ALA A 19 -42.59 -5.41 -6.11
CA ALA A 19 -41.49 -5.97 -6.90
C ALA A 19 -40.88 -4.93 -7.85
N LEU A 20 -41.72 -4.10 -8.51
CA LEU A 20 -41.26 -3.02 -9.38
C LEU A 20 -40.51 -1.92 -8.59
N LEU A 21 -41.03 -1.56 -7.41
CA LEU A 21 -40.37 -0.57 -6.55
C LEU A 21 -39.03 -1.10 -6.02
N ALA A 22 -38.94 -2.36 -5.58
CA ALA A 22 -37.71 -2.99 -5.15
C ALA A 22 -36.68 -3.05 -6.29
N LEU A 23 -37.11 -3.39 -7.50
CA LEU A 23 -36.24 -3.39 -8.67
C LEU A 23 -35.74 -1.98 -9.01
N ALA A 24 -36.59 -0.97 -8.99
CA ALA A 24 -36.22 0.41 -9.24
C ALA A 24 -35.19 0.91 -8.18
N ALA A 25 -35.41 0.61 -6.93
CA ALA A 25 -34.46 0.94 -5.86
C ALA A 25 -33.09 0.22 -6.04
N ALA A 26 -33.11 -1.06 -6.40
CA ALA A 26 -31.88 -1.81 -6.68
C ALA A 26 -31.10 -1.22 -7.87
N MET A 27 -31.80 -0.83 -8.95
CA MET A 27 -31.19 -0.17 -10.12
C MET A 27 -30.59 1.19 -9.74
N ALA A 28 -31.27 1.99 -8.91
CA ALA A 28 -30.75 3.27 -8.45
C ALA A 28 -29.46 3.09 -7.63
N VAL A 29 -29.41 2.13 -6.71
CA VAL A 29 -28.20 1.79 -5.94
C VAL A 29 -27.10 1.30 -6.86
N ALA A 30 -27.40 0.40 -7.79
CA ALA A 30 -26.43 -0.13 -8.76
C ALA A 30 -25.82 0.96 -9.67
N ALA A 31 -26.55 2.03 -9.95
CA ALA A 31 -26.04 3.17 -10.73
C ALA A 31 -25.14 4.10 -9.89
N VAL A 32 -25.43 4.29 -8.60
CA VAL A 32 -24.70 5.23 -7.73
C VAL A 32 -23.39 4.63 -7.25
N VAL A 33 -23.34 3.33 -6.93
CA VAL A 33 -22.14 2.68 -6.39
C VAL A 33 -20.92 2.77 -7.33
N PRO A 34 -21.02 2.47 -8.65
CA PRO A 34 -19.91 2.63 -9.58
C PRO A 34 -19.46 4.09 -9.71
N ALA A 35 -20.41 5.03 -9.69
CA ALA A 35 -20.09 6.46 -9.77
C ALA A 35 -19.27 6.94 -8.55
N LEU A 36 -19.60 6.49 -7.35
CA LEU A 36 -18.85 6.80 -6.14
C LEU A 36 -17.45 6.16 -6.12
N LEU A 37 -17.34 4.93 -6.64
CA LEU A 37 -16.05 4.24 -6.77
C LEU A 37 -15.16 4.89 -7.84
N SER A 38 -15.72 5.30 -8.98
CA SER A 38 -14.96 5.92 -10.07
C SER A 38 -14.35 7.27 -9.67
N VAL A 39 -15.03 8.06 -8.85
CA VAL A 39 -14.48 9.34 -8.34
C VAL A 39 -13.21 9.13 -7.52
N ARG A 40 -13.08 8.00 -6.81
CA ARG A 40 -11.86 7.68 -6.05
C ARG A 40 -10.77 6.99 -6.86
N LEU A 41 -11.17 6.20 -7.88
CA LEU A 41 -10.23 5.42 -8.70
C LEU A 41 -9.72 6.22 -9.91
N LEU A 42 -10.45 7.27 -10.34
CA LEU A 42 -10.10 8.10 -11.49
C LEU A 42 -9.58 9.48 -11.11
N ALA A 43 -9.39 9.79 -9.83
CA ALA A 43 -8.56 10.92 -9.46
C ALA A 43 -7.16 10.64 -10.00
N PRO A 44 -6.69 11.31 -11.08
CA PRO A 44 -5.34 11.11 -11.55
C PRO A 44 -4.42 11.55 -10.41
N GLU A 45 -3.80 10.60 -9.74
CA GLU A 45 -2.58 10.89 -8.99
C GLU A 45 -1.65 11.52 -10.04
N PRO A 46 -1.10 12.73 -9.79
CA PRO A 46 -0.14 13.30 -10.70
C PRO A 46 0.99 12.29 -10.87
N THR A 47 1.06 11.68 -12.06
CA THR A 47 2.01 10.61 -12.41
C THR A 47 3.47 11.07 -12.32
N ASP A 48 3.67 12.38 -12.19
CA ASP A 48 4.97 13.04 -12.14
C ASP A 48 5.31 13.61 -10.74
N ALA A 49 4.59 13.21 -9.70
CA ALA A 49 4.84 13.65 -8.33
C ALA A 49 5.14 12.47 -7.40
N PHE A 50 5.86 12.75 -6.32
CA PHE A 50 6.14 11.79 -5.26
C PHE A 50 4.85 11.25 -4.63
N SER A 51 4.61 9.93 -4.75
CA SER A 51 3.40 9.28 -4.26
C SER A 51 3.53 8.85 -2.80
N ARG A 52 2.61 9.33 -1.95
CA ARG A 52 2.53 8.89 -0.55
C ARG A 52 2.17 7.40 -0.41
N LEU A 53 1.49 6.85 -1.42
CA LEU A 53 1.17 5.42 -1.44
C LEU A 53 2.44 4.60 -1.72
N GLU A 54 3.24 4.98 -2.73
CA GLU A 54 4.53 4.34 -3.00
C GLU A 54 5.45 4.40 -1.78
N TRP A 55 5.50 5.53 -1.09
CA TRP A 55 6.26 5.68 0.15
C TRP A 55 5.85 4.67 1.23
N ARG A 56 4.55 4.48 1.45
CA ARG A 56 4.05 3.51 2.44
C ARG A 56 4.38 2.07 2.05
N LEU A 57 4.19 1.71 0.78
CA LEU A 57 4.51 0.39 0.26
C LEU A 57 6.02 0.11 0.38
N PHE A 58 6.84 1.10 0.04
CA PHE A 58 8.29 1.01 0.22
C PHE A 58 8.68 0.77 1.68
N LEU A 59 8.09 1.48 2.64
CA LEU A 59 8.36 1.27 4.07
C LEU A 59 7.96 -0.13 4.54
N GLN A 60 6.84 -0.66 4.05
CA GLN A 60 6.41 -2.04 4.36
C GLN A 60 7.41 -3.06 3.81
N GLN A 61 7.81 -2.90 2.56
CA GLN A 61 8.82 -3.77 1.95
C GLN A 61 10.15 -3.69 2.68
N LEU A 62 10.61 -2.48 2.99
CA LEU A 62 11.84 -2.25 3.73
C LEU A 62 11.80 -2.90 5.12
N GLN A 63 10.67 -2.83 5.84
CA GLN A 63 10.50 -3.50 7.14
C GLN A 63 10.64 -5.01 7.02
N ILE A 64 10.08 -5.63 5.98
CA ILE A 64 10.21 -7.07 5.73
C ILE A 64 11.68 -7.44 5.49
N GLU A 65 12.36 -6.71 4.59
CA GLU A 65 13.76 -6.94 4.27
C GLU A 65 14.69 -6.77 5.48
N LEU A 66 14.40 -5.76 6.33
CA LEU A 66 15.14 -5.52 7.57
C LEU A 66 14.96 -6.67 8.58
N ASN A 67 13.75 -7.22 8.69
CA ASN A 67 13.45 -8.35 9.58
C ASN A 67 14.14 -9.64 9.14
N GLU A 68 14.32 -9.83 7.82
CA GLU A 68 15.02 -10.99 7.24
C GLU A 68 16.53 -10.84 7.26
N ALA A 69 17.05 -9.66 7.56
CA ALA A 69 18.48 -9.39 7.51
C ALA A 69 19.17 -9.71 8.83
N LYS A 70 20.25 -10.50 8.74
CA LYS A 70 21.16 -10.78 9.85
C LYS A 70 21.95 -9.54 10.28
N LYS A 71 22.38 -8.74 9.31
CA LYS A 71 23.22 -7.56 9.52
C LYS A 71 22.81 -6.43 8.57
N TRP A 72 22.83 -5.21 9.08
CA TRP A 72 22.60 -3.98 8.35
C TRP A 72 23.89 -3.17 8.28
N SER A 73 24.20 -2.58 7.13
CA SER A 73 25.30 -1.65 6.97
C SER A 73 24.91 -0.54 6.00
N THR A 74 25.50 0.63 6.13
CA THR A 74 25.26 1.76 5.25
C THR A 74 26.50 2.64 5.15
N ASP A 75 26.68 3.26 3.99
CA ASP A 75 27.61 4.37 3.76
C ASP A 75 26.94 5.75 3.85
N GLY A 76 25.67 5.78 4.28
CA GLY A 76 24.84 6.98 4.36
C GLY A 76 23.96 7.19 3.13
N ARG A 77 24.32 6.68 1.94
CA ARG A 77 23.57 6.79 0.68
C ARG A 77 23.04 5.46 0.16
N VAL A 78 23.70 4.38 0.51
CA VAL A 78 23.30 3.02 0.16
C VAL A 78 23.07 2.25 1.43
N LEU A 79 21.99 1.51 1.51
CA LEU A 79 21.67 0.59 2.57
C LEU A 79 21.96 -0.83 2.08
N TYR A 80 22.75 -1.59 2.84
CA TYR A 80 23.06 -3.00 2.58
C TYR A 80 22.46 -3.87 3.67
N LEU A 81 21.71 -4.87 3.28
CA LEU A 81 21.04 -5.84 4.14
C LEU A 81 21.57 -7.23 3.83
N HIS A 82 22.36 -7.78 4.76
CA HIS A 82 22.93 -9.12 4.63
C HIS A 82 21.96 -10.13 5.23
N LYS A 83 21.35 -10.97 4.39
CA LYS A 83 20.38 -11.98 4.81
C LYS A 83 21.04 -13.24 5.36
N TRP A 84 20.24 -14.05 6.06
CA TRP A 84 20.70 -15.33 6.62
C TRP A 84 21.07 -16.37 5.55
N ASN A 85 20.45 -16.30 4.36
CA ASN A 85 20.73 -17.16 3.20
C ASN A 85 22.01 -16.80 2.44
N GLY A 86 22.75 -15.78 2.88
CA GLY A 86 23.97 -15.28 2.25
C GLY A 86 23.74 -14.20 1.17
N GLU A 87 22.51 -13.89 0.83
CA GLU A 87 22.19 -12.80 -0.11
C GLU A 87 22.43 -11.42 0.52
N THR A 88 22.82 -10.47 -0.30
CA THR A 88 22.91 -9.07 0.09
C THR A 88 21.91 -8.25 -0.74
N VAL A 89 20.93 -7.68 -0.07
CA VAL A 89 19.99 -6.73 -0.67
C VAL A 89 20.54 -5.31 -0.48
N SER A 90 20.53 -4.51 -1.52
CA SER A 90 20.93 -3.10 -1.44
C SER A 90 19.86 -2.18 -1.96
N PHE A 91 19.73 -1.03 -1.30
CA PHE A 91 18.87 0.08 -1.74
C PHE A 91 19.75 1.28 -2.04
N SER A 92 19.73 1.73 -3.30
CA SER A 92 20.56 2.84 -3.77
C SER A 92 19.79 3.76 -4.71
N LEU A 93 20.14 5.05 -4.72
CA LEU A 93 19.57 6.04 -5.61
C LEU A 93 20.27 6.04 -6.96
N VAL A 94 19.50 5.93 -8.03
CA VAL A 94 19.95 6.14 -9.40
C VAL A 94 19.60 7.56 -9.81
N ALA A 95 20.53 8.49 -9.58
CA ALA A 95 20.33 9.92 -9.75
C ALA A 95 19.79 10.35 -11.15
N PRO A 96 20.27 9.80 -12.28
CA PRO A 96 19.76 10.19 -13.60
C PRO A 96 18.28 9.89 -13.81
N LYS A 97 17.74 8.89 -13.11
CA LYS A 97 16.34 8.47 -13.21
C LYS A 97 15.49 8.95 -12.03
N ALA A 98 16.10 9.55 -11.01
CA ALA A 98 15.43 9.92 -9.77
C ALA A 98 14.66 8.73 -9.13
N GLU A 99 15.25 7.53 -9.18
CA GLU A 99 14.66 6.30 -8.69
C GLU A 99 15.51 5.68 -7.60
N LEU A 100 14.88 5.29 -6.50
CA LEU A 100 15.46 4.41 -5.51
C LEU A 100 15.25 2.97 -5.97
N ILE A 101 16.33 2.23 -6.16
CA ILE A 101 16.28 0.85 -6.65
C ILE A 101 16.69 -0.14 -5.58
N ARG A 102 16.12 -1.33 -5.68
CA ARG A 102 16.50 -2.52 -4.93
C ARG A 102 17.30 -3.45 -5.85
N GLN A 103 18.40 -3.95 -5.34
CA GLN A 103 19.24 -4.95 -6.01
C GLN A 103 19.53 -6.12 -5.06
N VAL A 104 19.71 -7.31 -5.62
CA VAL A 104 20.12 -8.51 -4.89
C VAL A 104 21.49 -8.95 -5.41
N ASN A 105 22.48 -9.06 -4.53
CA ASN A 105 23.86 -9.39 -4.88
C ASN A 105 24.47 -8.50 -5.97
N GLY A 106 24.07 -7.22 -5.97
CA GLY A 106 24.52 -6.23 -6.97
C GLY A 106 23.89 -6.41 -8.36
N ALA A 107 22.92 -7.31 -8.50
CA ALA A 107 22.19 -7.57 -9.75
C ALA A 107 20.70 -7.23 -9.61
N GLY A 108 20.05 -7.05 -10.76
CA GLY A 108 18.64 -6.68 -10.81
C GLY A 108 18.42 -5.17 -10.76
N TYR A 109 17.23 -4.76 -11.17
CA TYR A 109 16.78 -3.37 -11.15
C TYR A 109 15.30 -3.36 -10.83
N GLU A 110 14.99 -3.29 -9.55
CA GLU A 110 13.62 -3.20 -9.05
C GLU A 110 13.41 -1.79 -8.49
N THR A 111 12.53 -1.02 -9.10
CA THR A 111 12.22 0.33 -8.64
C THR A 111 11.41 0.23 -7.35
N ALA A 112 11.99 0.68 -6.26
CA ALA A 112 11.36 0.71 -4.94
C ALA A 112 10.59 2.01 -4.69
N LEU A 113 11.09 3.13 -5.23
CA LEU A 113 10.46 4.45 -5.07
C LEU A 113 10.87 5.35 -6.24
N ARG A 114 9.93 6.14 -6.76
CA ARG A 114 10.15 7.09 -7.86
C ARG A 114 10.19 8.52 -7.35
N HIS A 115 10.65 9.43 -8.21
CA HIS A 115 10.70 10.86 -7.93
C HIS A 115 11.53 11.21 -6.69
N VAL A 116 12.67 10.51 -6.53
CA VAL A 116 13.60 10.68 -5.40
C VAL A 116 14.81 11.47 -5.84
N ARG A 117 14.99 12.65 -5.25
CA ARG A 117 16.17 13.50 -5.46
C ARG A 117 17.35 13.12 -4.58
N ALA A 118 17.07 12.74 -3.33
CA ALA A 118 18.10 12.35 -2.38
C ALA A 118 17.58 11.34 -1.37
N VAL A 119 18.46 10.47 -0.89
CA VAL A 119 18.19 9.51 0.18
C VAL A 119 19.35 9.52 1.16
N SER A 120 19.04 9.39 2.44
CA SER A 120 20.03 9.17 3.48
C SER A 120 19.58 8.10 4.46
N TYR A 121 20.53 7.27 4.87
CA TYR A 121 20.33 6.18 5.82
C TYR A 121 21.25 6.38 7.02
N ARG A 122 20.71 6.17 8.22
CA ARG A 122 21.47 6.16 9.45
C ARG A 122 21.02 5.01 10.35
N ILE A 123 21.92 4.09 10.63
CA ILE A 123 21.65 2.96 11.53
C ILE A 123 21.89 3.43 12.95
N GLY A 124 20.88 3.28 13.81
CA GLY A 124 20.94 3.53 15.24
C GLY A 124 20.89 2.24 16.05
N ALA A 125 20.99 2.35 17.37
CA ALA A 125 20.97 1.20 18.28
C ALA A 125 19.66 0.39 18.20
N HIS A 126 18.55 1.04 17.91
CA HIS A 126 17.21 0.44 17.93
C HIS A 126 16.54 0.33 16.57
N GLY A 127 17.19 0.76 15.49
CA GLY A 127 16.60 0.72 14.16
C GLY A 127 17.32 1.58 13.14
N LEU A 128 16.68 1.71 11.99
CA LEU A 128 17.12 2.49 10.84
C LEU A 128 16.36 3.81 10.77
N PHE A 129 17.08 4.93 10.70
CA PHE A 129 16.52 6.23 10.29
C PHE A 129 16.72 6.38 8.80
N LEU A 130 15.64 6.73 8.13
CA LEU A 130 15.58 6.94 6.71
C LEU A 130 15.01 8.33 6.42
N GLN A 131 15.68 9.09 5.57
CA GLN A 131 15.18 10.34 5.04
C GLN A 131 15.24 10.31 3.52
N VAL A 132 14.14 10.65 2.88
CA VAL A 132 14.00 10.75 1.43
C VAL A 132 13.55 12.15 1.09
N THR A 133 14.24 12.78 0.15
CA THR A 133 13.83 14.06 -0.45
C THR A 133 13.34 13.79 -1.86
N ALA A 134 12.09 14.13 -2.14
CA ALA A 134 11.50 14.01 -3.46
C ALA A 134 11.95 15.13 -4.41
N ASP A 135 11.69 14.97 -5.69
CA ASP A 135 12.00 15.95 -6.73
C ASP A 135 11.27 17.28 -6.53
N ASP A 136 10.04 17.22 -5.96
CA ASP A 136 9.22 18.39 -5.63
C ASP A 136 9.68 19.12 -4.35
N GLY A 137 10.74 18.62 -3.68
CA GLY A 137 11.26 19.16 -2.44
C GLY A 137 10.57 18.61 -1.18
N THR A 138 9.58 17.73 -1.31
CA THR A 138 8.96 17.06 -0.16
C THR A 138 9.98 16.19 0.56
N VAL A 139 10.08 16.34 1.88
CA VAL A 139 10.96 15.53 2.72
C VAL A 139 10.11 14.55 3.51
N CYS A 140 10.40 13.26 3.36
CA CYS A 140 9.79 12.18 4.11
C CYS A 140 10.82 11.51 5.00
N GLU A 141 10.47 11.35 6.27
CA GLU A 141 11.32 10.70 7.26
C GLU A 141 10.59 9.50 7.84
N ALA A 142 11.33 8.45 8.11
CA ALA A 142 10.83 7.27 8.80
C ALA A 142 11.88 6.69 9.74
N PHE A 143 11.39 6.13 10.82
CA PHE A 143 12.16 5.27 11.70
C PHE A 143 11.60 3.85 11.60
N VAL A 144 12.46 2.92 11.20
CA VAL A 144 12.11 1.50 11.08
C VAL A 144 12.80 0.76 12.21
N ALA A 145 12.00 0.29 13.16
CA ALA A 145 12.52 -0.39 14.34
C ALA A 145 13.12 -1.76 13.97
N ARG A 146 14.16 -2.16 14.70
CA ARG A 146 14.70 -3.51 14.61
C ARG A 146 13.80 -4.45 15.39
N ALA A 147 13.24 -5.48 14.73
CA ALA A 147 12.63 -6.60 15.44
C ALA A 147 13.74 -7.41 16.13
N PHE A 148 13.57 -7.67 17.41
CA PHE A 148 14.51 -8.45 18.22
C PHE A 148 14.38 -9.93 17.91
#